data_75dd564ec573a646b8ed07b0d47f9214
#
_entry.id   75dd564ec573a646b8ed07b0d47f9214
#
_cell.length_a   1.000
_cell.length_b   1.000
_cell.length_c   1.000
_cell.angle_alpha   90.00
_cell.angle_beta   90.00
_cell.angle_gamma   90.00
#
_symmetry.space_group_name_H-M   'P 1'
#
loop_
_entity.id
_entity.type
_entity.pdbx_description
1 polymer ?
#
loop_
_entity_poly.entity_id
_entity_poly.type
_entity_poly.pdbx_seq_one_letter_code
_entity_poly.pdbx_strand_id
1 'polypeptide(L)'
;MNLFQNGIDVSRYQGSINWNNVAAAGKQFAIVRLGSSNTSGLYVDPYFLQNVNGAHAAGLRVGAYYYTYATSESAVINELSLFLNVLEGLQLEYPVFVDVEDNKLAALGRTQLTGLVQYAMDILYQRNWYAGWYSYTNFISNYLNPSQLSGYPLWLADYRSQPEYTGNYAMWQYSSTGSVSGITGACDLNYSYTDFLPLLKAGNYNGYGTSGPDMETVDGVQLVVFGAQTEYFYTANFNDVVGYLPVGTYPVVQKSKDKYNGYEWVIFRYRDGEYWTAILGDRNRLEILNSCEVQLSEAKAKIDAAKAALE
;
A
#
# COMPACT_ATOMS: atom_id res chain seq x y z
N MET A 1 22.18 -3.15 19.04
CA MET A 1 21.62 -2.28 17.97
C MET A 1 21.57 -0.84 18.47
N ASN A 2 21.83 0.15 17.62
CA ASN A 2 21.69 1.54 18.01
C ASN A 2 20.24 1.97 17.87
N LEU A 3 19.68 2.62 18.89
CA LEU A 3 18.34 3.19 18.85
C LEU A 3 18.30 4.30 17.80
N PHE A 4 17.35 4.22 16.87
CA PHE A 4 17.11 5.25 15.87
C PHE A 4 16.01 6.22 16.33
N GLN A 5 14.84 5.71 16.68
CA GLN A 5 13.70 6.51 17.15
C GLN A 5 12.93 5.78 18.25
N ASN A 6 12.23 6.55 19.10
CA ASN A 6 11.22 6.03 20.00
C ASN A 6 9.82 6.48 19.58
N GLY A 7 8.83 5.60 19.77
CA GLY A 7 7.48 5.84 19.30
C GLY A 7 6.44 5.06 20.09
N ILE A 8 5.26 5.04 19.52
CA ILE A 8 4.09 4.38 20.07
C ILE A 8 3.38 3.58 18.98
N ASP A 9 2.52 2.65 19.38
CA ASP A 9 1.47 2.20 18.48
C ASP A 9 0.09 2.41 19.11
N VAL A 10 -0.90 2.65 18.25
CA VAL A 10 -2.22 3.09 18.66
C VAL A 10 -3.31 2.53 17.76
N SER A 11 -4.51 2.45 18.33
CA SER A 11 -5.73 2.02 17.65
C SER A 11 -6.92 2.81 18.17
N ARG A 12 -8.12 2.38 17.82
CA ARG A 12 -9.37 2.89 18.39
C ARG A 12 -9.42 2.83 19.92
N TYR A 13 -8.63 1.98 20.54
CA TYR A 13 -8.64 1.82 22.00
C TYR A 13 -8.08 3.03 22.76
N GLN A 14 -7.23 3.83 22.13
CA GLN A 14 -6.73 5.08 22.70
C GLN A 14 -7.72 6.26 22.51
N GLY A 15 -8.77 6.07 21.68
CA GLY A 15 -9.78 7.10 21.43
C GLY A 15 -9.18 8.34 20.76
N SER A 16 -9.61 9.52 21.21
CA SER A 16 -9.10 10.79 20.69
C SER A 16 -7.74 11.12 21.32
N ILE A 17 -6.74 11.38 20.49
CA ILE A 17 -5.35 11.63 20.88
C ILE A 17 -4.99 13.10 20.62
N ASN A 18 -4.32 13.73 21.60
CA ASN A 18 -3.66 15.02 21.39
C ASN A 18 -2.23 14.81 20.87
N TRP A 19 -2.07 14.77 19.56
CA TRP A 19 -0.80 14.47 18.90
C TRP A 19 0.30 15.50 19.18
N ASN A 20 -0.03 16.76 19.39
CA ASN A 20 0.96 17.77 19.79
C ASN A 20 1.58 17.44 21.16
N ASN A 21 0.78 16.96 22.10
CA ASN A 21 1.29 16.53 23.40
C ASN A 21 2.12 15.25 23.28
N VAL A 22 1.75 14.31 22.39
CA VAL A 22 2.53 13.10 22.09
C VAL A 22 3.92 13.48 21.53
N ALA A 23 3.96 14.39 20.58
CA ALA A 23 5.23 14.91 20.03
C ALA A 23 6.06 15.62 21.11
N ALA A 24 5.43 16.49 21.93
CA ALA A 24 6.09 17.17 23.04
C ALA A 24 6.62 16.22 24.12
N ALA A 25 6.01 15.02 24.28
CA ALA A 25 6.53 13.95 25.12
C ALA A 25 7.74 13.20 24.51
N GLY A 26 8.28 13.68 23.36
CA GLY A 26 9.47 13.16 22.71
C GLY A 26 9.21 11.91 21.85
N LYS A 27 7.95 11.61 21.50
CA LYS A 27 7.65 10.54 20.54
C LYS A 27 7.92 11.02 19.11
N GLN A 28 8.53 10.16 18.31
CA GLN A 28 9.03 10.51 16.98
C GLN A 28 8.30 9.76 15.87
N PHE A 29 7.65 8.62 16.20
CA PHE A 29 6.82 7.88 15.26
C PHE A 29 5.60 7.26 15.93
N ALA A 30 4.61 6.92 15.12
CA ALA A 30 3.44 6.15 15.50
C ALA A 30 3.15 5.05 14.48
N ILE A 31 2.88 3.84 14.94
CA ILE A 31 2.32 2.77 14.10
C ILE A 31 0.82 2.71 14.39
N VAL A 32 0.01 2.99 13.38
CA VAL A 32 -1.44 3.17 13.54
C VAL A 32 -2.17 1.94 13.02
N ARG A 33 -3.12 1.44 13.81
CA ARG A 33 -3.95 0.31 13.41
C ARG A 33 -4.81 0.66 12.21
N LEU A 34 -4.56 -0.03 11.10
CA LEU A 34 -5.35 0.09 9.87
C LEU A 34 -6.70 -0.62 10.01
N GLY A 35 -6.71 -1.80 10.60
CA GLY A 35 -7.91 -2.58 10.82
C GLY A 35 -7.64 -4.00 11.30
N SER A 36 -8.66 -4.84 11.19
CA SER A 36 -8.57 -6.25 11.52
C SER A 36 -9.68 -7.04 10.84
N SER A 37 -9.47 -8.34 10.67
CA SER A 37 -10.54 -9.30 10.47
C SER A 37 -10.78 -10.05 11.79
N ASN A 38 -12.00 -10.21 12.21
CA ASN A 38 -12.36 -10.97 13.42
C ASN A 38 -13.68 -11.73 13.23
N THR A 39 -14.19 -12.35 14.30
CA THR A 39 -15.45 -13.08 14.24
C THR A 39 -16.66 -12.23 13.86
N SER A 40 -16.58 -10.90 13.98
CA SER A 40 -17.60 -9.94 13.55
C SER A 40 -17.40 -9.45 12.11
N GLY A 41 -16.33 -9.90 11.44
CA GLY A 41 -16.00 -9.57 10.06
C GLY A 41 -14.78 -8.67 9.94
N LEU A 42 -14.47 -8.32 8.70
CA LEU A 42 -13.39 -7.43 8.32
C LEU A 42 -13.80 -5.97 8.52
N TYR A 43 -12.95 -5.16 9.15
CA TYR A 43 -13.23 -3.74 9.39
C TYR A 43 -11.97 -2.88 9.35
N VAL A 44 -12.16 -1.61 8.98
CA VAL A 44 -11.14 -0.56 9.11
C VAL A 44 -11.28 0.06 10.51
N ASP A 45 -10.14 0.35 11.15
CA ASP A 45 -10.16 1.05 12.45
C ASP A 45 -10.74 2.46 12.26
N PRO A 46 -11.82 2.82 12.99
CA PRO A 46 -12.51 4.10 12.79
C PRO A 46 -11.64 5.32 13.09
N TYR A 47 -10.54 5.16 13.81
CA TYR A 47 -9.59 6.23 14.12
C TYR A 47 -8.37 6.24 13.20
N PHE A 48 -8.25 5.30 12.25
CA PHE A 48 -7.03 5.17 11.44
C PHE A 48 -6.64 6.47 10.75
N LEU A 49 -7.49 7.01 9.87
CA LEU A 49 -7.17 8.24 9.13
C LEU A 49 -7.01 9.46 10.03
N GLN A 50 -7.81 9.56 11.09
CA GLN A 50 -7.68 10.63 12.08
C GLN A 50 -6.31 10.58 12.77
N ASN A 51 -5.85 9.39 13.16
CA ASN A 51 -4.57 9.20 13.82
C ASN A 51 -3.39 9.43 12.86
N VAL A 52 -3.46 8.93 11.62
CA VAL A 52 -2.43 9.21 10.59
C VAL A 52 -2.28 10.71 10.37
N ASN A 53 -3.38 11.41 10.10
CA ASN A 53 -3.36 12.85 9.84
C ASN A 53 -2.90 13.64 11.07
N GLY A 54 -3.34 13.27 12.25
CA GLY A 54 -2.97 13.95 13.49
C GLY A 54 -1.49 13.77 13.85
N ALA A 55 -0.95 12.56 13.66
CA ALA A 55 0.46 12.27 13.88
C ALA A 55 1.35 13.04 12.89
N HIS A 56 1.01 13.04 11.60
CA HIS A 56 1.72 13.82 10.57
C HIS A 56 1.67 15.33 10.85
N ALA A 57 0.49 15.87 11.22
CA ALA A 57 0.35 17.28 11.55
C ALA A 57 1.21 17.70 12.76
N ALA A 58 1.48 16.78 13.69
CA ALA A 58 2.37 16.98 14.83
C ALA A 58 3.86 16.68 14.53
N GLY A 59 4.19 16.31 13.28
CA GLY A 59 5.56 16.03 12.84
C GLY A 59 6.10 14.65 13.18
N LEU A 60 5.24 13.69 13.59
CA LEU A 60 5.64 12.30 13.77
C LEU A 60 5.67 11.58 12.42
N ARG A 61 6.59 10.62 12.29
CA ARG A 61 6.57 9.64 11.22
C ARG A 61 5.49 8.59 11.50
N VAL A 62 4.84 8.10 10.44
CA VAL A 62 3.72 7.18 10.60
C VAL A 62 3.96 5.87 9.83
N GLY A 63 3.55 4.76 10.41
CA GLY A 63 3.38 3.48 9.78
C GLY A 63 1.98 2.93 10.06
N ALA A 64 1.70 1.76 9.52
CA ALA A 64 0.41 1.11 9.75
C ALA A 64 0.58 -0.35 10.17
N TYR A 65 -0.43 -0.92 10.83
CA TYR A 65 -0.53 -2.36 11.04
C TYR A 65 -1.97 -2.84 10.92
N TYR A 66 -2.15 -4.07 10.52
CA TYR A 66 -3.44 -4.72 10.62
C TYR A 66 -3.32 -6.08 11.32
N TYR A 67 -4.28 -6.37 12.18
CA TYR A 67 -4.33 -7.62 12.92
C TYR A 67 -5.04 -8.68 12.07
N THR A 68 -4.32 -9.73 11.65
CA THR A 68 -4.86 -10.76 10.78
C THR A 68 -5.49 -11.91 11.53
N TYR A 69 -6.57 -12.46 10.96
CA TYR A 69 -7.16 -13.75 11.29
C TYR A 69 -7.24 -14.67 10.08
N ALA A 70 -6.56 -14.34 9.00
CA ALA A 70 -6.61 -15.07 7.75
C ALA A 70 -6.04 -16.49 7.91
N THR A 71 -6.83 -17.51 7.56
CA THR A 71 -6.46 -18.92 7.61
C THR A 71 -6.26 -19.54 6.24
N SER A 72 -6.37 -18.76 5.17
CA SER A 72 -6.20 -19.14 3.78
C SER A 72 -5.74 -17.97 2.92
N GLU A 73 -5.17 -18.23 1.75
CA GLU A 73 -4.80 -17.18 0.78
C GLU A 73 -5.99 -16.32 0.36
N SER A 74 -7.16 -16.92 0.16
CA SER A 74 -8.38 -16.15 -0.16
C SER A 74 -8.79 -15.21 0.96
N ALA A 75 -8.59 -15.58 2.23
CA ALA A 75 -8.83 -14.70 3.36
C ALA A 75 -7.81 -13.55 3.41
N VAL A 76 -6.53 -13.82 3.13
CA VAL A 76 -5.48 -12.78 3.00
C VAL A 76 -5.84 -11.79 1.89
N ILE A 77 -6.25 -12.28 0.71
CA ILE A 77 -6.68 -11.41 -0.40
C ILE A 77 -7.86 -10.53 0.01
N ASN A 78 -8.84 -11.10 0.72
CA ASN A 78 -10.00 -10.35 1.18
C ASN A 78 -9.64 -9.24 2.18
N GLU A 79 -8.75 -9.54 3.16
CA GLU A 79 -8.22 -8.52 4.09
C GLU A 79 -7.52 -7.40 3.33
N LEU A 80 -6.59 -7.75 2.47
CA LEU A 80 -5.76 -6.78 1.74
C LEU A 80 -6.55 -6.00 0.69
N SER A 81 -7.59 -6.55 0.10
CA SER A 81 -8.47 -5.81 -0.81
C SER A 81 -9.12 -4.60 -0.13
N LEU A 82 -9.53 -4.73 1.14
CA LEU A 82 -10.05 -3.60 1.90
C LEU A 82 -8.93 -2.63 2.30
N PHE A 83 -7.84 -3.16 2.87
CA PHE A 83 -6.79 -2.33 3.46
C PHE A 83 -6.01 -1.53 2.43
N LEU A 84 -5.74 -2.09 1.26
CA LEU A 84 -5.08 -1.39 0.15
C LEU A 84 -5.91 -0.20 -0.34
N ASN A 85 -7.22 -0.32 -0.42
CA ASN A 85 -8.09 0.81 -0.78
C ASN A 85 -8.01 1.95 0.24
N VAL A 86 -7.85 1.63 1.53
CA VAL A 86 -7.72 2.66 2.60
C VAL A 86 -6.35 3.32 2.59
N LEU A 87 -5.32 2.57 2.21
CA LEU A 87 -3.95 3.07 2.11
C LEU A 87 -3.73 3.95 0.87
N GLU A 88 -4.58 3.82 -0.14
CA GLU A 88 -4.43 4.57 -1.39
C GLU A 88 -4.34 6.08 -1.15
N GLY A 89 -3.36 6.73 -1.80
CA GLY A 89 -3.09 8.16 -1.66
C GLY A 89 -2.41 8.58 -0.35
N LEU A 90 -2.15 7.66 0.58
CA LEU A 90 -1.39 7.96 1.78
C LEU A 90 0.12 7.88 1.52
N GLN A 91 0.87 8.64 2.32
CA GLN A 91 2.31 8.54 2.41
C GLN A 91 2.69 8.17 3.84
N LEU A 92 3.46 7.07 4.01
CA LEU A 92 3.84 6.57 5.32
C LEU A 92 5.36 6.39 5.41
N GLU A 93 5.98 6.81 6.52
CA GLU A 93 7.44 6.80 6.75
C GLU A 93 7.93 5.50 7.39
N TYR A 94 7.01 4.64 7.79
CA TYR A 94 7.25 3.30 8.36
C TYR A 94 6.49 2.24 7.56
N PRO A 95 6.87 0.96 7.69
CA PRO A 95 6.20 -0.14 6.99
C PRO A 95 4.70 -0.28 7.30
N VAL A 96 4.02 -1.05 6.46
CA VAL A 96 2.73 -1.67 6.79
C VAL A 96 3.00 -3.06 7.36
N PHE A 97 2.65 -3.27 8.63
CA PHE A 97 2.93 -4.51 9.34
C PHE A 97 1.73 -5.45 9.33
N VAL A 98 1.99 -6.73 9.04
CA VAL A 98 1.06 -7.84 9.26
C VAL A 98 1.23 -8.29 10.71
N ASP A 99 0.22 -8.04 11.54
CA ASP A 99 0.20 -8.44 12.96
C ASP A 99 -0.34 -9.86 13.07
N VAL A 100 0.56 -10.80 13.39
CA VAL A 100 0.29 -12.24 13.46
C VAL A 100 0.60 -12.78 14.85
N GLU A 101 -0.42 -12.87 15.69
CA GLU A 101 -0.26 -13.30 17.07
C GLU A 101 -1.47 -14.05 17.66
N ASP A 102 -2.55 -14.20 16.87
CA ASP A 102 -3.76 -14.83 17.40
C ASP A 102 -3.58 -16.36 17.54
N ASN A 103 -3.96 -16.88 18.70
CA ASN A 103 -3.85 -18.31 19.00
C ASN A 103 -4.66 -19.21 18.06
N LYS A 104 -5.72 -18.71 17.41
CA LYS A 104 -6.48 -19.46 16.40
C LYS A 104 -5.64 -19.77 15.17
N LEU A 105 -4.67 -18.91 14.85
CA LEU A 105 -3.76 -19.13 13.73
C LEU A 105 -2.74 -20.25 14.04
N ALA A 106 -2.44 -20.51 15.29
CA ALA A 106 -1.53 -21.57 15.71
C ALA A 106 -1.98 -22.98 15.23
N ALA A 107 -3.29 -23.19 15.06
CA ALA A 107 -3.86 -24.45 14.57
C ALA A 107 -3.49 -24.79 13.11
N LEU A 108 -3.06 -23.80 12.32
CA LEU A 108 -2.61 -24.00 10.93
C LEU A 108 -1.29 -24.75 10.82
N GLY A 109 -0.51 -24.77 11.90
CA GLY A 109 0.84 -25.26 11.89
C GLY A 109 1.84 -24.28 11.27
N ARG A 110 3.10 -24.43 11.67
CA ARG A 110 4.18 -23.48 11.40
C ARG A 110 4.37 -23.15 9.91
N THR A 111 4.41 -24.18 9.07
CA THR A 111 4.68 -23.99 7.63
C THR A 111 3.58 -23.22 6.92
N GLN A 112 2.33 -23.61 7.16
CA GLN A 112 1.19 -22.96 6.52
C GLN A 112 1.03 -21.53 7.01
N LEU A 113 1.10 -21.30 8.33
CA LEU A 113 0.97 -19.95 8.88
C LEU A 113 2.07 -19.02 8.36
N THR A 114 3.33 -19.47 8.37
CA THR A 114 4.44 -18.68 7.83
C THR A 114 4.24 -18.36 6.35
N GLY A 115 3.76 -19.32 5.56
CA GLY A 115 3.44 -19.11 4.15
C GLY A 115 2.36 -18.05 3.93
N LEU A 116 1.31 -18.02 4.76
CA LEU A 116 0.26 -17.00 4.67
C LEU A 116 0.76 -15.61 5.04
N VAL A 117 1.62 -15.50 6.08
CA VAL A 117 2.24 -14.23 6.47
C VAL A 117 3.14 -13.71 5.35
N GLN A 118 3.96 -14.57 4.76
CA GLN A 118 4.78 -14.22 3.61
C GLN A 118 3.93 -13.76 2.42
N TYR A 119 2.91 -14.53 2.08
CA TYR A 119 1.99 -14.21 0.98
C TYR A 119 1.33 -12.83 1.15
N ALA A 120 0.92 -12.49 2.38
CA ALA A 120 0.37 -11.17 2.68
C ALA A 120 1.39 -10.05 2.43
N MET A 121 2.64 -10.23 2.88
CA MET A 121 3.70 -9.26 2.65
C MET A 121 4.08 -9.15 1.18
N ASP A 122 4.10 -10.25 0.43
CA ASP A 122 4.35 -10.26 -1.02
C ASP A 122 3.29 -9.44 -1.77
N ILE A 123 2.01 -9.57 -1.41
CA ILE A 123 0.93 -8.75 -1.99
C ILE A 123 1.15 -7.27 -1.68
N LEU A 124 1.49 -6.91 -0.44
CA LEU A 124 1.79 -5.52 -0.09
C LEU A 124 2.95 -4.96 -0.92
N TYR A 125 4.05 -5.71 -1.06
CA TYR A 125 5.18 -5.31 -1.91
C TYR A 125 4.79 -5.15 -3.38
N GLN A 126 3.99 -6.05 -3.94
CA GLN A 126 3.47 -5.95 -5.32
C GLN A 126 2.60 -4.70 -5.54
N ARG A 127 2.05 -4.15 -4.46
CA ARG A 127 1.24 -2.93 -4.44
C ARG A 127 2.02 -1.70 -3.97
N ASN A 128 3.35 -1.74 -4.03
CA ASN A 128 4.26 -0.68 -3.63
C ASN A 128 4.13 -0.25 -2.15
N TRP A 129 3.71 -1.18 -1.27
CA TRP A 129 3.74 -0.98 0.17
C TRP A 129 4.90 -1.77 0.78
N TYR A 130 5.81 -1.10 1.46
CA TYR A 130 6.92 -1.74 2.18
C TYR A 130 6.35 -2.48 3.38
N ALA A 131 6.41 -3.79 3.33
CA ALA A 131 5.78 -4.66 4.31
C ALA A 131 6.74 -5.15 5.38
N GLY A 132 6.23 -5.34 6.58
CA GLY A 132 6.87 -6.03 7.67
C GLY A 132 5.88 -6.93 8.41
N TRP A 133 6.34 -7.61 9.43
CA TRP A 133 5.50 -8.44 10.26
C TRP A 133 5.74 -8.17 11.75
N TYR A 134 4.67 -8.27 12.54
CA TYR A 134 4.71 -8.14 13.99
C TYR A 134 4.30 -9.46 14.62
N SER A 135 5.02 -9.83 15.68
CA SER A 135 4.62 -10.89 16.60
C SER A 135 5.43 -10.83 17.89
N TYR A 136 5.02 -11.62 18.90
CA TYR A 136 5.74 -11.71 20.15
C TYR A 136 6.65 -12.96 20.21
N THR A 137 7.71 -12.89 21.03
CA THR A 137 8.78 -13.89 21.13
C THR A 137 8.25 -15.32 21.20
N ASN A 138 7.28 -15.62 22.06
CA ASN A 138 6.77 -16.99 22.21
C ASN A 138 5.98 -17.46 20.99
N PHE A 139 5.21 -16.58 20.34
CA PHE A 139 4.47 -16.95 19.14
C PHE A 139 5.42 -17.26 17.99
N ILE A 140 6.42 -16.42 17.80
CA ILE A 140 7.48 -16.65 16.81
C ILE A 140 8.13 -18.01 17.01
N SER A 141 8.57 -18.28 18.24
CA SER A 141 9.32 -19.52 18.55
C SER A 141 8.47 -20.77 18.36
N ASN A 142 7.18 -20.71 18.61
CA ASN A 142 6.30 -21.89 18.56
C ASN A 142 5.61 -22.07 17.20
N TYR A 143 5.26 -21.01 16.50
CA TYR A 143 4.30 -21.08 15.39
C TYR A 143 4.79 -20.47 14.06
N LEU A 144 5.98 -19.85 14.00
CA LEU A 144 6.52 -19.26 12.77
C LEU A 144 7.91 -19.80 12.44
N ASN A 145 8.30 -19.68 11.17
CA ASN A 145 9.65 -19.91 10.66
C ASN A 145 10.31 -18.56 10.34
N PRO A 146 10.96 -17.89 11.31
CA PRO A 146 11.50 -16.56 11.09
C PRO A 146 12.61 -16.51 10.03
N SER A 147 13.31 -17.61 9.76
CA SER A 147 14.29 -17.69 8.66
C SER A 147 13.66 -17.51 7.29
N GLN A 148 12.43 -18.02 7.09
CA GLN A 148 11.66 -17.82 5.85
C GLN A 148 11.22 -16.37 5.67
N LEU A 149 10.99 -15.65 6.77
CA LEU A 149 10.56 -14.25 6.79
C LEU A 149 11.73 -13.26 6.92
N SER A 150 12.98 -13.71 6.85
CA SER A 150 14.18 -12.89 7.10
C SER A 150 14.38 -11.73 6.11
N GLY A 151 13.73 -11.77 4.94
CA GLY A 151 13.72 -10.67 3.96
C GLY A 151 12.81 -9.50 4.34
N TYR A 152 11.99 -9.63 5.39
CA TYR A 152 11.03 -8.64 5.83
C TYR A 152 11.35 -8.14 7.24
N PRO A 153 11.21 -6.83 7.53
CA PRO A 153 11.47 -6.30 8.86
C PRO A 153 10.52 -6.89 9.90
N LEU A 154 11.08 -7.36 11.00
CA LEU A 154 10.32 -7.80 12.17
C LEU A 154 10.13 -6.63 13.13
N TRP A 155 8.89 -6.40 13.54
CA TRP A 155 8.52 -5.63 14.72
C TRP A 155 8.20 -6.62 15.84
N LEU A 156 9.16 -6.77 16.76
CA LEU A 156 9.12 -7.74 17.86
C LEU A 156 8.38 -7.18 19.06
N ALA A 157 7.47 -7.94 19.67
CA ALA A 157 6.96 -7.65 21.01
C ALA A 157 7.64 -8.55 22.04
N ASP A 158 8.22 -7.91 23.05
CA ASP A 158 8.78 -8.59 24.21
C ASP A 158 8.86 -7.58 25.39
N TYR A 159 8.06 -7.77 26.42
CA TYR A 159 7.89 -6.80 27.52
C TYR A 159 8.88 -7.00 28.67
N ARG A 160 10.01 -7.62 28.37
CA ARG A 160 11.13 -7.76 29.32
C ARG A 160 12.07 -6.56 29.21
N SER A 161 13.04 -6.49 30.14
CA SER A 161 14.08 -5.44 30.09
C SER A 161 14.99 -5.57 28.87
N GLN A 162 15.10 -6.78 28.33
CA GLN A 162 15.73 -7.10 27.04
C GLN A 162 14.96 -8.27 26.40
N PRO A 163 14.82 -8.29 25.06
CA PRO A 163 14.16 -9.39 24.39
C PRO A 163 14.90 -10.71 24.57
N GLU A 164 14.15 -11.80 24.78
CA GLU A 164 14.70 -13.17 24.73
C GLU A 164 14.84 -13.67 23.28
N TYR A 165 14.20 -13.02 22.31
CA TYR A 165 14.36 -13.36 20.91
C TYR A 165 15.78 -13.03 20.44
N THR A 166 16.49 -14.06 19.94
CA THR A 166 17.89 -13.96 19.53
C THR A 166 18.09 -13.64 18.05
N GLY A 167 17.02 -13.61 17.26
CA GLY A 167 17.06 -13.25 15.84
C GLY A 167 17.10 -11.73 15.62
N ASN A 168 17.18 -11.34 14.36
CA ASN A 168 17.15 -9.93 13.98
C ASN A 168 15.73 -9.36 14.04
N TYR A 169 15.60 -8.13 14.53
CA TYR A 169 14.38 -7.35 14.50
C TYR A 169 14.70 -5.88 14.19
N ALA A 170 13.79 -5.21 13.49
CA ALA A 170 13.96 -3.81 13.09
C ALA A 170 13.33 -2.85 14.11
N MET A 171 12.31 -3.33 14.84
CA MET A 171 11.60 -2.58 15.87
C MET A 171 11.31 -3.47 17.07
N TRP A 172 11.13 -2.86 18.24
CA TRP A 172 10.81 -3.55 19.49
C TRP A 172 9.71 -2.81 20.25
N GLN A 173 8.56 -3.47 20.41
CA GLN A 173 7.52 -3.07 21.35
C GLN A 173 7.90 -3.61 22.74
N TYR A 174 8.33 -2.70 23.60
CA TYR A 174 8.90 -3.06 24.90
C TYR A 174 7.93 -2.93 26.07
N SER A 175 6.76 -2.34 25.86
CA SER A 175 5.73 -2.18 26.90
C SER A 175 4.35 -2.01 26.28
N SER A 176 3.33 -2.60 26.91
CA SER A 176 1.91 -2.40 26.60
C SER A 176 1.19 -1.56 27.64
N THR A 177 1.92 -0.98 28.60
CA THR A 177 1.34 -0.25 29.75
C THR A 177 1.95 1.14 29.92
N GLY A 178 2.50 1.72 28.86
CA GLY A 178 3.10 3.04 28.90
C GLY A 178 2.08 4.15 29.15
N SER A 179 2.54 5.25 29.72
CA SER A 179 1.78 6.49 29.85
C SER A 179 2.44 7.58 29.01
N VAL A 180 1.67 8.19 28.10
CA VAL A 180 2.15 9.21 27.16
C VAL A 180 1.22 10.41 27.24
N SER A 181 1.81 11.59 27.41
CA SER A 181 1.01 12.83 27.41
C SER A 181 0.25 12.97 26.09
N GLY A 182 -1.02 13.28 26.15
CA GLY A 182 -1.90 13.36 24.97
C GLY A 182 -2.73 12.10 24.71
N ILE A 183 -2.47 11.01 25.44
CA ILE A 183 -3.23 9.75 25.35
C ILE A 183 -3.87 9.44 26.71
N THR A 184 -5.14 9.07 26.69
CA THR A 184 -5.84 8.64 27.89
C THR A 184 -5.71 7.13 28.05
N GLY A 185 -5.21 6.69 29.21
CA GLY A 185 -4.99 5.26 29.51
C GLY A 185 -3.64 4.74 29.04
N ALA A 186 -3.54 3.42 28.91
CA ALA A 186 -2.32 2.75 28.51
C ALA A 186 -2.04 2.91 27.00
N CYS A 187 -0.76 2.97 26.66
CA CYS A 187 -0.28 3.06 25.30
C CYS A 187 0.95 2.14 25.12
N ASP A 188 1.02 1.50 23.99
CA ASP A 188 2.15 0.66 23.63
C ASP A 188 3.38 1.51 23.27
N LEU A 189 4.54 1.11 23.79
CA LEU A 189 5.80 1.84 23.63
C LEU A 189 6.80 1.07 22.79
N ASN A 190 7.44 1.78 21.86
CA ASN A 190 8.25 1.17 20.83
C ASN A 190 9.61 1.84 20.65
N TYR A 191 10.61 1.04 20.30
CA TYR A 191 11.88 1.47 19.75
C TYR A 191 11.99 1.04 18.28
N SER A 192 12.50 1.92 17.44
CA SER A 192 12.94 1.60 16.08
C SER A 192 14.46 1.64 16.01
N TYR A 193 15.07 0.63 15.41
CA TYR A 193 16.50 0.54 15.17
C TYR A 193 16.86 0.76 13.71
N THR A 194 15.85 0.92 12.87
CA THR A 194 16.00 1.12 11.41
C THR A 194 15.40 2.46 10.99
N ASP A 195 16.17 3.22 10.21
CA ASP A 195 15.59 4.34 9.44
C ASP A 195 14.97 3.80 8.17
N PHE A 196 13.64 3.67 8.15
CA PHE A 196 12.91 3.14 7.00
C PHE A 196 12.80 4.15 5.85
N LEU A 197 12.76 5.44 6.15
CA LEU A 197 12.46 6.46 5.14
C LEU A 197 13.39 6.45 3.92
N PRO A 198 14.73 6.30 4.05
CA PRO A 198 15.60 6.13 2.88
C PRO A 198 15.28 4.90 2.05
N LEU A 199 14.91 3.77 2.70
CA LEU A 199 14.55 2.51 2.03
C LEU A 199 13.24 2.67 1.24
N LEU A 200 12.25 3.32 1.85
CA LEU A 200 10.96 3.58 1.21
C LEU A 200 11.11 4.46 -0.04
N LYS A 201 11.91 5.53 0.06
CA LYS A 201 12.19 6.43 -1.06
C LYS A 201 12.96 5.75 -2.17
N ALA A 202 13.99 4.97 -1.83
CA ALA A 202 14.81 4.27 -2.82
C ALA A 202 14.03 3.18 -3.57
N GLY A 203 13.05 2.54 -2.89
CA GLY A 203 12.21 1.50 -3.47
C GLY A 203 10.88 2.00 -4.03
N ASN A 204 10.59 3.30 -3.97
CA ASN A 204 9.31 3.88 -4.36
C ASN A 204 8.10 3.29 -3.63
N TYR A 205 8.28 2.96 -2.34
CA TYR A 205 7.23 2.39 -1.50
C TYR A 205 6.44 3.44 -0.73
N ASN A 206 5.29 3.06 -0.19
CA ASN A 206 4.49 3.80 0.79
C ASN A 206 4.14 5.23 0.34
N GLY A 207 3.81 5.42 -0.94
CA GLY A 207 3.48 6.72 -1.50
C GLY A 207 4.69 7.61 -1.80
N TYR A 208 5.95 7.12 -1.63
CA TYR A 208 7.17 7.83 -2.04
C TYR A 208 7.56 7.59 -3.49
N GLY A 209 6.91 6.64 -4.16
CA GLY A 209 7.04 6.49 -5.60
C GLY A 209 6.46 7.68 -6.34
N THR A 210 7.03 8.01 -7.49
CA THR A 210 6.27 8.77 -8.47
C THR A 210 5.01 7.95 -8.78
N SER A 211 3.86 8.57 -8.70
CA SER A 211 2.57 7.94 -9.01
C SER A 211 2.49 7.65 -10.52
N GLY A 212 3.27 6.69 -10.99
CA GLY A 212 3.36 6.34 -12.38
C GLY A 212 4.61 6.87 -13.09
N PRO A 213 4.72 6.63 -14.39
CA PRO A 213 5.81 7.09 -15.24
C PRO A 213 5.82 8.62 -15.35
N ASP A 214 7.00 9.20 -15.61
CA ASP A 214 7.10 10.60 -16.03
C ASP A 214 6.43 10.74 -17.41
N MET A 215 5.42 11.59 -17.50
CA MET A 215 4.56 11.73 -18.67
C MET A 215 4.87 13.00 -19.45
N GLU A 216 4.71 12.93 -20.76
CA GLU A 216 4.70 14.09 -21.65
C GLU A 216 3.37 14.18 -22.40
N THR A 217 2.85 15.39 -22.57
CA THR A 217 1.66 15.62 -23.39
C THR A 217 2.02 15.39 -24.85
N VAL A 218 1.17 14.67 -25.57
CA VAL A 218 1.32 14.40 -27.00
C VAL A 218 0.09 14.87 -27.75
N ASP A 219 0.30 15.27 -28.99
CA ASP A 219 -0.76 15.66 -29.92
C ASP A 219 -0.65 14.83 -31.19
N GLY A 220 -1.79 14.49 -31.79
CA GLY A 220 -1.84 13.67 -33.00
C GLY A 220 -1.40 12.22 -32.82
N VAL A 221 -1.35 11.72 -31.59
CA VAL A 221 -1.05 10.31 -31.28
C VAL A 221 -2.31 9.54 -30.98
N GLN A 222 -2.45 8.36 -31.55
CA GLN A 222 -3.55 7.44 -31.27
C GLN A 222 -3.07 6.11 -30.75
N LEU A 223 -3.81 5.55 -29.82
CA LEU A 223 -3.72 4.16 -29.40
C LEU A 223 -4.58 3.32 -30.35
N VAL A 224 -3.96 2.43 -31.11
CA VAL A 224 -4.67 1.46 -31.95
C VAL A 224 -4.73 0.12 -31.24
N VAL A 225 -5.94 -0.32 -30.91
CA VAL A 225 -6.22 -1.62 -30.30
C VAL A 225 -6.70 -2.57 -31.39
N PHE A 226 -5.95 -3.65 -31.61
CA PHE A 226 -6.24 -4.67 -32.64
C PHE A 226 -6.35 -6.08 -32.07
N GLY A 227 -5.93 -6.28 -30.82
CA GLY A 227 -6.01 -7.55 -30.09
C GLY A 227 -7.14 -7.54 -29.06
N ALA A 228 -7.82 -8.66 -28.91
CA ALA A 228 -8.75 -8.85 -27.80
C ALA A 228 -8.03 -8.74 -26.44
N GLN A 229 -8.73 -8.26 -25.40
CA GLN A 229 -8.22 -8.18 -24.03
C GLN A 229 -7.09 -7.14 -23.81
N THR A 230 -7.09 -6.01 -24.52
CA THR A 230 -6.29 -4.86 -24.09
C THR A 230 -6.91 -4.26 -22.85
N GLU A 231 -6.26 -4.42 -21.72
CA GLU A 231 -6.70 -3.90 -20.43
C GLU A 231 -6.49 -2.39 -20.36
N TYR A 232 -7.39 -1.69 -19.64
CA TYR A 232 -7.19 -0.30 -19.27
C TYR A 232 -7.38 -0.10 -17.78
N PHE A 233 -6.71 0.90 -17.21
CA PHE A 233 -6.45 1.05 -15.79
C PHE A 233 -6.74 2.48 -15.33
N TYR A 234 -6.96 2.68 -14.02
CA TYR A 234 -7.03 4.02 -13.43
C TYR A 234 -5.63 4.65 -13.27
N THR A 235 -4.59 3.84 -13.10
CA THR A 235 -3.20 4.28 -12.94
C THR A 235 -2.27 3.43 -13.80
N ALA A 236 -0.97 3.77 -13.90
CA ALA A 236 0.03 2.95 -14.57
C ALA A 236 0.36 1.67 -13.76
N ASN A 237 -0.66 0.91 -13.41
CA ASN A 237 -0.56 -0.27 -12.59
C ASN A 237 -1.47 -1.38 -13.13
N PHE A 238 -0.89 -2.55 -13.47
CA PHE A 238 -1.63 -3.72 -13.96
C PHE A 238 -2.65 -4.30 -12.97
N ASN A 239 -2.62 -3.87 -11.72
CA ASN A 239 -3.58 -4.33 -10.72
C ASN A 239 -4.86 -3.47 -10.65
N ASP A 240 -4.88 -2.30 -11.29
CA ASP A 240 -6.00 -1.35 -11.26
C ASP A 240 -6.91 -1.50 -12.49
N VAL A 241 -7.13 -2.73 -12.95
CA VAL A 241 -7.91 -3.02 -14.15
C VAL A 241 -9.33 -2.45 -14.01
N VAL A 242 -9.69 -1.54 -14.92
CA VAL A 242 -11.06 -1.02 -15.08
C VAL A 242 -11.88 -1.92 -15.99
N GLY A 243 -11.25 -2.45 -17.03
CA GLY A 243 -11.90 -3.29 -18.01
C GLY A 243 -11.03 -3.58 -19.22
N TYR A 244 -11.69 -3.97 -20.31
CA TYR A 244 -11.05 -4.31 -21.58
C TYR A 244 -11.52 -3.35 -22.67
N LEU A 245 -10.55 -2.85 -23.46
CA LEU A 245 -10.85 -2.00 -24.61
C LEU A 245 -11.37 -2.83 -25.79
N PRO A 246 -12.44 -2.42 -26.44
CA PRO A 246 -12.80 -2.91 -27.76
C PRO A 246 -11.69 -2.64 -28.79
N VAL A 247 -11.65 -3.44 -29.85
CA VAL A 247 -10.84 -3.12 -31.04
C VAL A 247 -11.26 -1.77 -31.57
N GLY A 248 -10.28 -0.88 -31.77
CA GLY A 248 -10.59 0.50 -32.17
C GLY A 248 -9.39 1.42 -32.01
N THR A 249 -9.63 2.70 -32.17
CA THR A 249 -8.61 3.74 -32.11
C THR A 249 -9.04 4.80 -31.10
N TYR A 250 -8.11 5.18 -30.21
CA TYR A 250 -8.38 6.05 -29.07
C TYR A 250 -7.37 7.19 -29.03
N PRO A 251 -7.81 8.46 -28.84
CA PRO A 251 -6.91 9.59 -28.73
C PRO A 251 -6.00 9.46 -27.50
N VAL A 252 -4.70 9.57 -27.68
CA VAL A 252 -3.72 9.62 -26.60
C VAL A 252 -3.53 11.07 -26.17
N VAL A 253 -3.53 11.32 -24.87
CA VAL A 253 -3.32 12.65 -24.26
C VAL A 253 -1.91 12.80 -23.73
N GLN A 254 -1.37 11.73 -23.17
CA GLN A 254 -0.02 11.69 -22.63
C GLN A 254 0.62 10.33 -22.90
N LYS A 255 1.95 10.32 -23.01
CA LYS A 255 2.74 9.08 -23.03
C LYS A 255 3.89 9.17 -22.05
N SER A 256 4.38 8.03 -21.58
CA SER A 256 5.57 7.98 -20.74
C SER A 256 6.82 8.37 -21.54
N LYS A 257 7.70 9.19 -20.94
CA LYS A 257 8.99 9.57 -21.55
C LYS A 257 9.91 8.36 -21.66
N ASP A 258 9.87 7.50 -20.64
CA ASP A 258 10.66 6.29 -20.52
C ASP A 258 9.76 5.09 -20.18
N LYS A 259 10.30 3.88 -20.31
CA LYS A 259 9.59 2.68 -19.85
C LYS A 259 9.47 2.68 -18.33
N TYR A 260 8.25 2.47 -17.86
CA TYR A 260 7.93 2.27 -16.45
C TYR A 260 7.47 0.82 -16.25
N ASN A 261 8.08 0.11 -15.30
CA ASN A 261 7.87 -1.34 -15.09
C ASN A 261 8.04 -2.18 -16.38
N GLY A 262 8.98 -1.75 -17.24
CA GLY A 262 9.30 -2.45 -18.50
C GLY A 262 8.41 -2.08 -19.69
N TYR A 263 7.39 -1.27 -19.50
CA TYR A 263 6.40 -0.91 -20.52
C TYR A 263 6.38 0.60 -20.79
N GLU A 264 6.07 0.97 -22.04
CA GLU A 264 5.61 2.31 -22.37
C GLU A 264 4.15 2.44 -21.95
N TRP A 265 3.81 3.52 -21.25
CA TRP A 265 2.47 3.78 -20.77
C TRP A 265 1.88 5.00 -21.45
N VAL A 266 0.56 4.96 -21.65
CA VAL A 266 -0.18 6.09 -22.22
C VAL A 266 -1.43 6.37 -21.42
N ILE A 267 -1.82 7.66 -21.39
CA ILE A 267 -3.14 8.11 -20.98
C ILE A 267 -3.92 8.39 -22.28
N PHE A 268 -5.08 7.80 -22.41
CA PHE A 268 -5.96 7.92 -23.58
C PHE A 268 -7.40 8.22 -23.15
N ARG A 269 -8.18 8.78 -24.07
CA ARG A 269 -9.59 9.06 -23.83
C ARG A 269 -10.47 7.90 -24.30
N TYR A 270 -11.36 7.49 -23.41
CA TYR A 270 -12.38 6.49 -23.69
C TYR A 270 -13.68 6.83 -22.97
N ARG A 271 -14.80 6.89 -23.72
CA ARG A 271 -16.09 7.40 -23.22
C ARG A 271 -15.93 8.81 -22.62
N ASP A 272 -16.27 8.99 -21.36
CA ASP A 272 -16.26 10.24 -20.60
C ASP A 272 -15.02 10.41 -19.67
N GLY A 273 -14.04 9.52 -19.80
CA GLY A 273 -12.86 9.50 -18.92
C GLY A 273 -11.53 9.39 -19.64
N GLU A 274 -10.47 9.63 -18.87
CA GLU A 274 -9.08 9.38 -19.24
C GLU A 274 -8.57 8.19 -18.44
N TYR A 275 -7.93 7.26 -19.15
CA TYR A 275 -7.47 5.99 -18.57
C TYR A 275 -6.08 5.65 -19.04
N TRP A 276 -5.42 4.76 -18.30
CA TRP A 276 -4.10 4.27 -18.60
C TRP A 276 -4.14 2.95 -19.36
N THR A 277 -3.16 2.71 -20.23
CA THR A 277 -2.84 1.38 -20.73
C THR A 277 -1.35 1.27 -21.05
N ALA A 278 -0.82 0.03 -20.96
CA ALA A 278 0.53 -0.28 -21.37
C ALA A 278 0.55 -0.63 -22.87
N ILE A 279 1.61 -0.23 -23.57
CA ILE A 279 1.83 -0.62 -24.96
C ILE A 279 2.47 -2.01 -24.97
N LEU A 280 1.72 -2.99 -25.46
CA LEU A 280 2.07 -4.40 -25.42
C LEU A 280 2.61 -4.94 -26.76
N GLY A 281 2.37 -4.22 -27.87
CA GLY A 281 2.87 -4.55 -29.19
C GLY A 281 2.09 -5.67 -29.93
N ASP A 282 1.63 -6.67 -29.22
CA ASP A 282 0.83 -7.79 -29.75
C ASP A 282 -0.70 -7.53 -29.73
N ARG A 283 -1.15 -6.53 -29.01
CA ARG A 283 -2.58 -6.19 -28.81
C ARG A 283 -2.90 -4.74 -29.13
N ASN A 284 -1.93 -3.85 -28.93
CA ASN A 284 -2.07 -2.43 -29.15
C ASN A 284 -0.72 -1.80 -29.57
N ARG A 285 -0.79 -0.64 -30.20
CA ARG A 285 0.38 0.19 -30.55
C ARG A 285 0.00 1.65 -30.65
N LEU A 286 1.01 2.52 -30.66
CA LEU A 286 0.83 3.94 -30.95
C LEU A 286 0.98 4.20 -32.45
N GLU A 287 0.14 5.07 -32.95
CA GLU A 287 0.24 5.63 -34.32
C GLU A 287 0.24 7.16 -34.26
N ILE A 288 1.11 7.78 -35.02
CA ILE A 288 1.16 9.24 -35.17
C ILE A 288 0.32 9.60 -36.39
N LEU A 289 -0.69 10.44 -36.18
CA LEU A 289 -1.53 10.93 -37.28
C LEU A 289 -0.89 12.12 -37.97
N ASN A 290 -1.05 12.20 -39.26
CA ASN A 290 -0.72 13.44 -39.96
C ASN A 290 -1.78 14.53 -39.64
N SER A 291 -1.48 15.79 -39.98
CA SER A 291 -2.34 16.92 -39.59
C SER A 291 -3.79 16.81 -40.09
N CYS A 292 -4.03 16.19 -41.23
CA CYS A 292 -5.38 15.96 -41.78
C CYS A 292 -6.14 14.88 -41.00
N GLU A 293 -5.43 13.81 -40.58
CA GLU A 293 -6.01 12.72 -39.78
C GLU A 293 -6.37 13.19 -38.37
N VAL A 294 -5.55 14.08 -37.77
CA VAL A 294 -5.85 14.71 -36.48
C VAL A 294 -7.17 15.48 -36.56
N GLN A 295 -7.31 16.37 -37.56
CA GLN A 295 -8.55 17.16 -37.74
C GLN A 295 -9.78 16.28 -37.98
N LEU A 296 -9.62 15.19 -38.73
CA LEU A 296 -10.70 14.25 -39.00
C LEU A 296 -11.11 13.48 -37.73
N SER A 297 -10.11 13.08 -36.92
CA SER A 297 -10.35 12.39 -35.63
C SER A 297 -11.09 13.28 -34.64
N GLU A 298 -10.67 14.52 -34.50
CA GLU A 298 -11.35 15.51 -33.64
C GLU A 298 -12.79 15.80 -34.12
N ALA A 299 -12.99 15.90 -35.41
CA ALA A 299 -14.34 16.12 -36.00
C ALA A 299 -15.26 14.93 -35.70
N LYS A 300 -14.77 13.69 -35.85
CA LYS A 300 -15.52 12.48 -35.51
C LYS A 300 -15.86 12.43 -34.01
N ALA A 301 -14.91 12.71 -33.11
CA ALA A 301 -15.17 12.75 -31.69
C ALA A 301 -16.24 13.75 -31.28
N LYS A 302 -16.27 14.94 -31.90
CA LYS A 302 -17.32 15.96 -31.71
C LYS A 302 -18.69 15.47 -32.19
N ILE A 303 -18.75 14.78 -33.34
CA ILE A 303 -19.98 14.20 -33.87
C ILE A 303 -20.52 13.11 -32.96
N ASP A 304 -19.65 12.22 -32.46
CA ASP A 304 -20.06 11.11 -31.59
C ASP A 304 -20.55 11.62 -30.22
N ALA A 305 -19.89 12.66 -29.66
CA ALA A 305 -20.35 13.34 -28.45
C ALA A 305 -21.73 14.03 -28.66
N ALA A 306 -21.95 14.65 -29.81
CA ALA A 306 -23.21 15.28 -30.12
C ALA A 306 -24.35 14.24 -30.31
N LYS A 307 -24.05 13.08 -30.90
CA LYS A 307 -25.02 11.97 -31.01
C LYS A 307 -25.40 11.40 -29.65
N ALA A 308 -24.43 11.16 -28.78
CA ALA A 308 -24.65 10.66 -27.42
C ALA A 308 -25.45 11.63 -26.53
N ALA A 309 -25.42 12.93 -26.84
CA ALA A 309 -26.21 13.94 -26.14
C ALA A 309 -27.69 14.05 -26.67
N LEU A 310 -28.01 13.37 -27.76
CA LEU A 310 -29.36 13.35 -28.38
C LEU A 310 -30.12 12.03 -28.11
N GLU A 311 -29.43 11.03 -27.53
CA GLU A 311 -30.00 9.78 -27.01
C GLU A 311 -30.28 9.87 -25.50
#